data_9864a84146cd1b27dac447eea6b03a04
#
_entry.id   9864a84146cd1b27dac447eea6b03a04
#
_cell.length_a   1.000
_cell.length_b   1.000
_cell.length_c   1.000
_cell.angle_alpha   90.00
_cell.angle_beta   90.00
_cell.angle_gamma   90.00
#
_symmetry.space_group_name_H-M   'P 1'
#
loop_
_entity.id
_entity.type
_entity.pdbx_description
1 polymer ?
#
loop_
_entity_poly.entity_id
_entity_poly.type
_entity_poly.pdbx_seq_one_letter_code
_entity_poly.pdbx_strand_id
1 'polypeptide(L)'
;AIPEGLPVALTVDLSIGTRNMARRNVIVRKLPAVEGLGSCTLIATDKTGTLTLDQQTAKVIQLPDQEILTINGQGYNGIGDIRKADGSIVSANDSSLHRLIQCSIICNEGALRKVDNGWEQSGDAVDVALLAIAYKAGYTPSHFLKGVTVKQLIPYESEKKYSGAFFEA
;
A
#
# COMPACT_ATOMS: atom_id res chain seq x y z
N ALA A 1 49.25 11.12 30.14
CA ALA A 1 47.95 11.54 30.72
C ALA A 1 46.96 11.71 29.62
N ILE A 2 45.84 10.97 29.64
CA ILE A 2 44.72 11.17 28.74
C ILE A 2 44.00 12.43 29.24
N PRO A 3 43.76 13.44 28.36
CA PRO A 3 43.03 14.64 28.78
C PRO A 3 41.66 14.24 29.27
N GLU A 4 41.29 14.53 30.48
CA GLU A 4 39.96 14.17 31.09
C GLU A 4 38.79 14.80 30.32
N GLY A 5 39.02 15.84 29.50
CA GLY A 5 38.02 16.47 28.67
C GLY A 5 37.62 15.69 27.40
N LEU A 6 38.42 14.71 26.93
CA LEU A 6 38.16 14.01 25.66
C LEU A 6 36.86 13.16 25.72
N PRO A 7 36.58 12.39 26.77
CA PRO A 7 35.32 11.64 26.88
C PRO A 7 34.10 12.55 26.93
N VAL A 8 34.22 13.72 27.57
CA VAL A 8 33.14 14.70 27.68
C VAL A 8 32.86 15.32 26.31
N ALA A 9 33.92 15.74 25.59
CA ALA A 9 33.78 16.30 24.24
C ALA A 9 33.14 15.29 23.27
N LEU A 10 33.56 14.02 23.29
CA LEU A 10 32.99 12.97 22.47
C LEU A 10 31.49 12.74 22.78
N THR A 11 31.13 12.73 24.05
CA THR A 11 29.72 12.55 24.46
C THR A 11 28.85 13.72 23.99
N VAL A 12 29.36 14.93 24.05
CA VAL A 12 28.66 16.13 23.56
C VAL A 12 28.47 16.05 22.04
N ASP A 13 29.51 15.73 21.27
CA ASP A 13 29.44 15.59 19.81
C ASP A 13 28.43 14.50 19.40
N LEU A 14 28.48 13.32 20.01
CA LEU A 14 27.53 12.24 19.73
C LEU A 14 26.09 12.64 20.09
N SER A 15 25.91 13.44 21.16
CA SER A 15 24.60 13.95 21.56
C SER A 15 24.04 14.95 20.54
N ILE A 16 24.88 15.83 19.99
CA ILE A 16 24.50 16.76 18.91
C ILE A 16 24.16 15.97 17.64
N GLY A 17 24.98 14.98 17.28
CA GLY A 17 24.72 14.08 16.16
C GLY A 17 23.35 13.37 16.28
N THR A 18 23.09 12.77 17.44
CA THR A 18 21.83 12.09 17.74
C THR A 18 20.64 13.04 17.64
N ARG A 19 20.74 14.26 18.16
CA ARG A 19 19.70 15.28 18.03
C ARG A 19 19.41 15.66 16.57
N ASN A 20 20.44 15.79 15.76
CA ASN A 20 20.29 16.09 14.32
C ASN A 20 19.64 14.91 13.58
N MET A 21 19.95 13.67 13.95
CA MET A 21 19.32 12.47 13.41
C MET A 21 17.85 12.39 13.80
N ALA A 22 17.51 12.69 15.06
CA ALA A 22 16.13 12.72 15.55
C ALA A 22 15.26 13.72 14.79
N ARG A 23 15.80 14.89 14.40
CA ARG A 23 15.11 15.87 13.55
C ARG A 23 14.80 15.35 12.14
N ARG A 24 15.49 14.28 11.72
CA ARG A 24 15.27 13.58 10.45
C ARG A 24 14.53 12.25 10.65
N ASN A 25 13.79 12.09 11.75
CA ASN A 25 13.01 10.90 12.10
C ASN A 25 13.84 9.64 12.33
N VAL A 26 15.14 9.77 12.65
CA VAL A 26 16.00 8.63 12.98
C VAL A 26 16.13 8.53 14.50
N ILE A 27 15.72 7.41 15.08
CA ILE A 27 15.79 7.16 16.52
C ILE A 27 17.04 6.34 16.83
N VAL A 28 17.98 6.93 17.56
CA VAL A 28 19.19 6.25 18.02
C VAL A 28 18.98 5.80 19.49
N ARG A 29 19.11 4.52 19.73
CA ARG A 29 18.96 3.95 21.08
C ARG A 29 20.27 3.86 21.89
N LYS A 30 21.40 3.85 21.20
CA LYS A 30 22.73 3.76 21.79
C LYS A 30 23.66 4.77 21.14
N LEU A 31 24.26 5.67 21.91
CA LEU A 31 25.17 6.71 21.39
C LEU A 31 26.35 6.14 20.57
N PRO A 32 27.02 5.05 20.96
CA PRO A 32 28.13 4.48 20.15
C PRO A 32 27.68 4.00 18.76
N ALA A 33 26.37 3.76 18.54
CA ALA A 33 25.88 3.36 17.21
C ALA A 33 26.00 4.49 16.17
N VAL A 34 26.06 5.76 16.59
CA VAL A 34 26.24 6.91 15.71
C VAL A 34 27.61 6.87 15.03
N GLU A 35 28.66 6.55 15.79
CA GLU A 35 30.02 6.41 15.30
C GLU A 35 30.11 5.24 14.30
N GLY A 36 29.51 4.07 14.64
CA GLY A 36 29.44 2.90 13.76
C GLY A 36 28.75 3.19 12.43
N LEU A 37 27.68 4.00 12.44
CA LEU A 37 27.00 4.41 11.19
C LEU A 37 27.89 5.27 10.29
N GLY A 38 28.70 6.15 10.86
CA GLY A 38 29.62 7.03 10.11
C GLY A 38 30.73 6.27 9.39
N SER A 39 31.08 5.06 9.85
CA SER A 39 32.12 4.21 9.26
C SER A 39 31.58 3.10 8.34
N CYS A 40 30.27 3.04 8.11
CA CYS A 40 29.68 2.04 7.23
C CYS A 40 30.13 2.21 5.77
N THR A 41 30.63 1.13 5.18
CA THR A 41 31.01 1.05 3.77
C THR A 41 30.05 0.24 2.92
N LEU A 42 29.14 -0.50 3.56
CA LEU A 42 28.12 -1.34 2.93
C LEU A 42 26.79 -1.16 3.66
N ILE A 43 25.71 -0.98 2.89
CA ILE A 43 24.34 -0.95 3.39
C ILE A 43 23.60 -2.13 2.80
N ALA A 44 23.16 -3.07 3.65
CA ALA A 44 22.22 -4.12 3.29
C ALA A 44 20.83 -3.72 3.73
N THR A 45 19.90 -3.60 2.80
CA THR A 45 18.54 -3.16 3.07
C THR A 45 17.52 -4.06 2.40
N ASP A 46 16.38 -4.24 3.04
CA ASP A 46 15.21 -4.80 2.38
C ASP A 46 14.60 -3.78 1.41
N LYS A 47 13.99 -4.25 0.34
CA LYS A 47 13.31 -3.40 -0.64
C LYS A 47 11.93 -2.99 -0.15
N THR A 48 11.11 -3.98 0.23
CA THR A 48 9.68 -3.79 0.47
C THR A 48 9.42 -3.17 1.85
N GLY A 49 8.68 -2.06 1.89
CA GLY A 49 8.40 -1.33 3.13
C GLY A 49 9.59 -0.56 3.73
N THR A 50 10.77 -0.64 3.11
CA THR A 50 11.97 0.11 3.52
C THR A 50 12.39 1.12 2.45
N LEU A 51 12.68 0.65 1.24
CA LEU A 51 12.96 1.53 0.09
C LEU A 51 11.69 1.90 -0.66
N THR A 52 10.63 1.13 -0.55
CA THR A 52 9.32 1.37 -1.13
C THR A 52 8.29 1.57 -0.03
N LEU A 53 7.15 2.17 -0.39
CA LEU A 53 6.05 2.44 0.54
C LEU A 53 5.21 1.20 0.89
N ASP A 54 5.57 0.02 0.36
CA ASP A 54 4.78 -1.21 0.46
C ASP A 54 3.32 -1.02 0.02
N GLN A 55 3.13 -0.20 -1.00
CA GLN A 55 1.83 0.09 -1.60
C GLN A 55 1.79 -0.48 -3.01
N GLN A 56 1.08 -1.56 -3.19
CA GLN A 56 0.85 -2.11 -4.51
C GLN A 56 -0.12 -1.22 -5.27
N THR A 57 0.15 -1.01 -6.56
CA THR A 57 -0.72 -0.21 -7.42
C THR A 57 -0.99 -0.97 -8.70
N ALA A 58 -2.24 -1.32 -8.95
CA ALA A 58 -2.63 -1.88 -10.22
C ALA A 58 -2.44 -0.83 -11.34
N LYS A 59 -1.85 -1.25 -12.44
CA LYS A 59 -1.55 -0.40 -13.61
C LYS A 59 -2.30 -0.81 -14.86
N VAL A 60 -2.60 -2.09 -14.97
CA VAL A 60 -3.23 -2.67 -16.14
C VAL A 60 -4.27 -3.70 -15.71
N ILE A 61 -5.40 -3.69 -16.38
CA ILE A 61 -6.41 -4.74 -16.33
C ILE A 61 -6.50 -5.34 -17.74
N GLN A 62 -6.44 -6.65 -17.83
CA GLN A 62 -6.76 -7.36 -19.06
C GLN A 62 -8.09 -8.11 -18.87
N LEU A 63 -9.05 -7.79 -19.68
CA LEU A 63 -10.37 -8.43 -19.67
C LEU A 63 -10.38 -9.72 -20.52
N PRO A 64 -11.34 -10.64 -20.31
CA PRO A 64 -11.41 -11.90 -21.04
C PRO A 64 -11.53 -11.76 -22.56
N ASP A 65 -12.12 -10.67 -23.05
CA ASP A 65 -12.23 -10.29 -24.46
C ASP A 65 -10.95 -9.69 -25.05
N GLN A 66 -9.85 -9.77 -24.30
CA GLN A 66 -8.53 -9.21 -24.61
C GLN A 66 -8.45 -7.68 -24.60
N GLU A 67 -9.50 -6.98 -24.20
CA GLU A 67 -9.40 -5.54 -23.97
C GLU A 67 -8.42 -5.25 -22.83
N ILE A 68 -7.48 -4.34 -23.10
CA ILE A 68 -6.47 -3.90 -22.13
C ILE A 68 -6.87 -2.51 -21.65
N LEU A 69 -7.05 -2.38 -20.35
CA LEU A 69 -7.34 -1.12 -19.67
C LEU A 69 -6.14 -0.66 -18.87
N THR A 70 -5.82 0.63 -18.96
CA THR A 70 -4.76 1.25 -18.17
C THR A 70 -5.34 1.99 -16.97
N ILE A 71 -4.67 1.92 -15.82
CA ILE A 71 -5.10 2.57 -14.58
C ILE A 71 -4.12 3.69 -14.25
N ASN A 72 -4.63 4.90 -14.17
CA ASN A 72 -3.90 6.07 -13.74
C ASN A 72 -3.97 6.25 -12.21
N GLY A 73 -3.09 7.12 -11.70
CA GLY A 73 -2.96 7.37 -10.27
C GLY A 73 -2.07 6.35 -9.55
N GLN A 74 -1.72 6.68 -8.30
CA GLN A 74 -0.82 5.87 -7.47
C GLN A 74 -1.37 5.72 -6.06
N GLY A 75 -0.93 4.66 -5.37
CA GLY A 75 -1.24 4.41 -3.98
C GLY A 75 -2.69 4.00 -3.71
N TYR A 76 -2.97 3.86 -2.43
CA TYR A 76 -4.25 3.38 -1.91
C TYR A 76 -5.24 4.54 -1.76
N ASN A 77 -5.76 5.00 -2.89
CA ASN A 77 -6.75 6.06 -2.94
C ASN A 77 -7.61 5.92 -4.20
N GLY A 78 -8.69 6.67 -4.26
CA GLY A 78 -9.57 6.73 -5.42
C GLY A 78 -9.21 7.80 -6.44
N ILE A 79 -7.97 8.33 -6.39
CA ILE A 79 -7.52 9.37 -7.32
C ILE A 79 -6.94 8.71 -8.56
N GLY A 80 -7.56 8.95 -9.71
CA GLY A 80 -7.19 8.38 -11.00
C GLY A 80 -8.41 7.99 -11.81
N ASP A 81 -8.16 7.37 -12.95
CA ASP A 81 -9.17 6.88 -13.87
C ASP A 81 -8.72 5.56 -14.52
N ILE A 82 -9.66 4.89 -15.17
CA ILE A 82 -9.41 3.69 -15.96
C ILE A 82 -9.68 4.03 -17.42
N ARG A 83 -8.73 3.74 -18.31
CA ARG A 83 -8.77 4.12 -19.72
C ARG A 83 -8.60 2.94 -20.64
N LYS A 84 -9.28 3.03 -21.79
CA LYS A 84 -9.07 2.15 -22.94
C LYS A 84 -7.81 2.55 -23.73
N ALA A 85 -7.43 1.73 -24.69
CA ALA A 85 -6.26 1.98 -25.53
C ALA A 85 -6.37 3.27 -26.36
N ASP A 86 -7.59 3.70 -26.70
CA ASP A 86 -7.87 4.96 -27.40
C ASP A 86 -7.83 6.20 -26.50
N GLY A 87 -7.55 6.01 -25.20
CA GLY A 87 -7.49 7.07 -24.19
C GLY A 87 -8.84 7.46 -23.59
N SER A 88 -9.95 6.91 -24.05
CA SER A 88 -11.27 7.16 -23.49
C SER A 88 -11.37 6.58 -22.08
N ILE A 89 -12.09 7.27 -21.19
CA ILE A 89 -12.36 6.79 -19.83
C ILE A 89 -13.41 5.68 -19.90
N VAL A 90 -13.17 4.57 -19.23
CA VAL A 90 -14.10 3.44 -19.16
C VAL A 90 -15.33 3.86 -18.36
N SER A 91 -16.50 3.60 -18.94
CA SER A 91 -17.76 3.85 -18.25
C SER A 91 -17.91 2.89 -17.05
N ALA A 92 -18.44 3.40 -15.94
CA ALA A 92 -18.81 2.60 -14.79
C ALA A 92 -19.82 1.48 -15.14
N ASN A 93 -20.56 1.61 -16.25
CA ASN A 93 -21.54 0.62 -16.72
C ASN A 93 -20.93 -0.47 -17.61
N ASP A 94 -19.61 -0.50 -17.83
CA ASP A 94 -18.96 -1.58 -18.57
C ASP A 94 -19.13 -2.90 -17.84
N SER A 95 -19.81 -3.87 -18.48
CA SER A 95 -20.25 -5.10 -17.82
C SER A 95 -19.08 -6.01 -17.39
N SER A 96 -17.98 -6.01 -18.16
CA SER A 96 -16.81 -6.84 -17.88
C SER A 96 -16.01 -6.26 -16.73
N LEU A 97 -15.77 -4.93 -16.76
CA LEU A 97 -15.11 -4.23 -15.65
C LEU A 97 -15.94 -4.29 -14.36
N HIS A 98 -17.26 -4.12 -14.47
CA HIS A 98 -18.17 -4.21 -13.32
C HIS A 98 -18.06 -5.55 -12.60
N ARG A 99 -18.06 -6.68 -13.34
CA ARG A 99 -17.91 -8.02 -12.75
C ARG A 99 -16.55 -8.20 -12.07
N LEU A 100 -15.47 -7.74 -12.69
CA LEU A 100 -14.13 -7.79 -12.08
C LEU A 100 -14.10 -7.03 -10.75
N ILE A 101 -14.64 -5.81 -10.74
CA ILE A 101 -14.70 -4.99 -9.52
C ILE A 101 -15.58 -5.64 -8.45
N GLN A 102 -16.73 -6.19 -8.83
CA GLN A 102 -17.62 -6.91 -7.92
C GLN A 102 -16.90 -8.07 -7.23
N CYS A 103 -16.22 -8.93 -8.00
CA CYS A 103 -15.41 -10.01 -7.45
C CYS A 103 -14.31 -9.50 -6.53
N SER A 104 -13.61 -8.44 -6.95
CA SER A 104 -12.53 -7.82 -6.17
C SER A 104 -13.00 -7.25 -4.83
N ILE A 105 -14.27 -6.87 -4.71
CA ILE A 105 -14.85 -6.35 -3.46
C ILE A 105 -15.41 -7.46 -2.59
N ILE A 106 -16.16 -8.41 -3.19
CA ILE A 106 -16.87 -9.45 -2.40
C ILE A 106 -15.88 -10.49 -1.84
N CYS A 107 -14.82 -10.82 -2.59
CA CYS A 107 -13.79 -11.76 -2.16
C CYS A 107 -12.64 -11.11 -1.38
N ASN A 108 -12.79 -9.89 -0.90
CA ASN A 108 -11.74 -9.08 -0.29
C ASN A 108 -11.79 -9.14 1.23
N GLU A 109 -10.63 -9.30 1.85
CA GLU A 109 -10.47 -9.31 3.31
C GLU A 109 -9.91 -7.96 3.84
N GLY A 110 -9.52 -7.05 2.94
CA GLY A 110 -9.01 -5.73 3.27
C GLY A 110 -10.11 -4.68 3.43
N ALA A 111 -9.71 -3.50 3.84
CA ALA A 111 -10.56 -2.32 3.88
C ALA A 111 -9.82 -1.09 3.35
N LEU A 112 -10.55 -0.27 2.60
CA LEU A 112 -10.10 1.04 2.13
C LEU A 112 -11.28 2.01 2.25
N ARG A 113 -11.08 3.09 3.00
CA ARG A 113 -12.11 4.10 3.26
C ARG A 113 -11.56 5.51 3.09
N LYS A 114 -12.37 6.36 2.49
CA LYS A 114 -12.11 7.80 2.45
C LYS A 114 -12.53 8.41 3.78
N VAL A 115 -11.64 9.18 4.41
CA VAL A 115 -11.87 9.94 5.64
C VAL A 115 -11.59 11.42 5.38
N ASP A 116 -11.94 12.29 6.30
CA ASP A 116 -11.84 13.77 6.13
C ASP A 116 -10.43 14.22 5.74
N ASN A 117 -9.39 13.59 6.31
CA ASN A 117 -7.99 13.96 6.09
C ASN A 117 -7.22 12.99 5.18
N GLY A 118 -7.92 12.17 4.37
CA GLY A 118 -7.23 11.26 3.46
C GLY A 118 -7.90 9.90 3.28
N TRP A 119 -7.11 8.83 3.38
CA TRP A 119 -7.57 7.46 3.19
C TRP A 119 -7.05 6.58 4.32
N GLU A 120 -7.92 5.75 4.87
CA GLU A 120 -7.58 4.71 5.83
C GLU A 120 -7.61 3.35 5.14
N GLN A 121 -6.63 2.52 5.47
CA GLN A 121 -6.48 1.19 4.89
C GLN A 121 -6.15 0.15 5.97
N SER A 122 -6.57 -1.07 5.75
CA SER A 122 -6.15 -2.25 6.53
C SER A 122 -6.27 -3.51 5.68
N GLY A 123 -5.47 -4.53 6.00
CA GLY A 123 -5.44 -5.79 5.28
C GLY A 123 -4.22 -5.95 4.37
N ASP A 124 -4.23 -6.99 3.54
CA ASP A 124 -3.14 -7.29 2.61
C ASP A 124 -3.01 -6.23 1.52
N ALA A 125 -1.78 -6.01 1.06
CA ALA A 125 -1.46 -4.98 0.06
C ALA A 125 -2.18 -5.20 -1.29
N VAL A 126 -2.39 -6.46 -1.69
CA VAL A 126 -3.12 -6.81 -2.92
C VAL A 126 -4.60 -6.49 -2.76
N ASP A 127 -5.20 -6.86 -1.64
CA ASP A 127 -6.60 -6.61 -1.33
C ASP A 127 -6.93 -5.12 -1.35
N VAL A 128 -6.09 -4.32 -0.68
CA VAL A 128 -6.26 -2.87 -0.67
C VAL A 128 -6.07 -2.26 -2.08
N ALA A 129 -5.13 -2.78 -2.88
CA ALA A 129 -4.95 -2.35 -4.27
C ALA A 129 -6.19 -2.65 -5.13
N LEU A 130 -6.83 -3.79 -4.95
CA LEU A 130 -8.08 -4.15 -5.63
C LEU A 130 -9.23 -3.22 -5.25
N LEU A 131 -9.36 -2.86 -3.97
CA LEU A 131 -10.33 -1.86 -3.53
C LEU A 131 -10.06 -0.47 -4.11
N ALA A 132 -8.79 -0.09 -4.27
CA ALA A 132 -8.42 1.17 -4.91
C ALA A 132 -8.84 1.23 -6.39
N ILE A 133 -8.84 0.09 -7.12
CA ILE A 133 -9.38 0.01 -8.49
C ILE A 133 -10.86 0.37 -8.49
N ALA A 134 -11.65 -0.16 -7.55
CA ALA A 134 -13.08 0.13 -7.46
C ALA A 134 -13.34 1.64 -7.31
N TYR A 135 -12.63 2.31 -6.42
CA TYR A 135 -12.75 3.75 -6.23
C TYR A 135 -12.35 4.55 -7.49
N LYS A 136 -11.29 4.14 -8.20
CA LYS A 136 -10.85 4.77 -9.45
C LYS A 136 -11.85 4.58 -10.60
N ALA A 137 -12.61 3.49 -10.56
CA ALA A 137 -13.73 3.25 -11.47
C ALA A 137 -15.02 4.00 -11.07
N GLY A 138 -14.99 4.79 -10.00
CA GLY A 138 -16.15 5.55 -9.51
C GLY A 138 -17.10 4.78 -8.60
N TYR A 139 -16.71 3.59 -8.13
CA TYR A 139 -17.49 2.78 -7.21
C TYR A 139 -16.99 2.91 -5.76
N THR A 140 -17.90 2.69 -4.83
CA THR A 140 -17.54 2.43 -3.42
C THR A 140 -17.81 0.96 -3.10
N PRO A 141 -17.06 0.33 -2.19
CA PRO A 141 -17.35 -1.05 -1.77
C PRO A 141 -18.80 -1.24 -1.30
N SER A 142 -19.37 -0.26 -0.62
CA SER A 142 -20.77 -0.28 -0.16
C SER A 142 -21.78 -0.34 -1.31
N HIS A 143 -21.44 0.09 -2.51
CA HIS A 143 -22.31 -0.03 -3.69
C HIS A 143 -22.58 -1.49 -4.04
N PHE A 144 -21.53 -2.33 -4.05
CA PHE A 144 -21.64 -3.75 -4.39
C PHE A 144 -22.12 -4.61 -3.21
N LEU A 145 -21.89 -4.17 -1.98
CA LEU A 145 -22.31 -4.91 -0.78
C LEU A 145 -23.77 -4.65 -0.41
N LYS A 146 -24.40 -3.64 -1.02
CA LYS A 146 -25.81 -3.34 -0.76
C LYS A 146 -26.70 -4.44 -1.33
N GLY A 147 -27.41 -5.15 -0.44
CA GLY A 147 -28.29 -6.27 -0.79
C GLY A 147 -27.56 -7.61 -0.95
N VAL A 148 -26.24 -7.63 -0.83
CA VAL A 148 -25.44 -8.86 -0.88
C VAL A 148 -25.29 -9.44 0.51
N THR A 149 -25.66 -10.72 0.66
CA THR A 149 -25.40 -11.49 1.89
C THR A 149 -24.33 -12.52 1.60
N VAL A 150 -23.12 -12.31 2.13
CA VAL A 150 -22.05 -13.30 2.04
C VAL A 150 -22.39 -14.48 2.95
N LYS A 151 -22.53 -15.67 2.38
CA LYS A 151 -22.86 -16.92 3.09
C LYS A 151 -21.62 -17.62 3.60
N GLN A 152 -20.57 -17.63 2.79
CA GLN A 152 -19.30 -18.25 3.13
C GLN A 152 -18.16 -17.54 2.41
N LEU A 153 -17.07 -17.32 3.12
CA LEU A 153 -15.80 -16.82 2.58
C LEU A 153 -14.77 -17.94 2.65
N ILE A 154 -14.03 -18.14 1.58
CA ILE A 154 -12.83 -18.95 1.55
C ILE A 154 -11.65 -17.96 1.58
N PRO A 155 -10.95 -17.83 2.71
CA PRO A 155 -9.83 -16.90 2.82
C PRO A 155 -8.68 -17.33 1.90
N TYR A 156 -7.85 -16.34 1.52
CA TYR A 156 -6.66 -16.63 0.76
C TYR A 156 -5.63 -17.39 1.61
N GLU A 157 -5.19 -18.52 1.09
CA GLU A 157 -4.09 -19.30 1.64
C GLU A 157 -3.00 -19.49 0.58
N SER A 158 -1.75 -19.22 0.92
CA SER A 158 -0.60 -19.30 -0.01
C SER A 158 -0.43 -20.70 -0.65
N GLU A 159 -0.87 -21.74 0.03
CA GLU A 159 -0.84 -23.11 -0.48
C GLU A 159 -1.90 -23.34 -1.57
N LYS A 160 -3.09 -22.78 -1.38
CA LYS A 160 -4.24 -22.92 -2.30
C LYS A 160 -4.18 -21.94 -3.45
N LYS A 161 -3.60 -20.76 -3.25
CA LYS A 161 -3.43 -19.67 -4.23
C LYS A 161 -4.75 -19.14 -4.80
N TYR A 162 -5.83 -19.23 -4.05
CA TYR A 162 -7.12 -18.61 -4.40
C TYR A 162 -7.89 -18.19 -3.14
N SER A 163 -8.78 -17.25 -3.32
CA SER A 163 -9.83 -16.90 -2.38
C SER A 163 -11.20 -17.01 -3.08
N GLY A 164 -12.28 -17.09 -2.34
CA GLY A 164 -13.62 -17.18 -2.92
C GLY A 164 -14.70 -16.76 -1.95
N ALA A 165 -15.82 -16.28 -2.48
CA ALA A 165 -16.99 -15.93 -1.70
C ALA A 165 -18.26 -16.53 -2.31
N PHE A 166 -19.11 -17.13 -1.47
CA PHE A 166 -20.46 -17.55 -1.81
C PHE A 166 -21.42 -16.50 -1.26
N PHE A 167 -22.27 -15.95 -2.11
CA PHE A 167 -23.17 -14.87 -1.73
C PHE A 167 -24.55 -15.00 -2.40
N GLU A 168 -25.56 -14.39 -1.79
CA GLU A 168 -26.87 -14.13 -2.36
C GLU A 168 -27.01 -12.64 -2.62
N ALA A 169 -27.60 -12.28 -3.77
CA ALA A 169 -27.86 -10.91 -4.20
C ALA A 169 -29.32 -10.75 -4.61
#